data_d54c3aad164f62fdd8598914ca4dab8e
#
_entry.id   d54c3aad164f62fdd8598914ca4dab8e
#
_cell.length_a   1.000
_cell.length_b   1.000
_cell.length_c   1.000
_cell.angle_alpha   90.00
_cell.angle_beta   90.00
_cell.angle_gamma   90.00
#
_symmetry.space_group_name_H-M   'P 1'
#
loop_
_entity.id
_entity.type
_entity.pdbx_description
1 polymer ?
#
loop_
_entity_poly.entity_id
_entity_poly.type
_entity_poly.pdbx_seq_one_letter_code
_entity_poly.pdbx_strand_id
1 'polypeptide(L)'
;MRRPATLVLFVLSFLVGGSAALAQALGWPRTFQQPSGKLVLFEPHVDSWDSGIVWRQAFQLTPAGRPMTIGAASFEGTTSTNTETHIITITGTQVTGTYFPGLDETASPPLAALLRSLVPPTFDMALERLVAYMRTPASMRQATSATVPLVILVSSSPAVVLRLKGQPVLTAVPKTRLKYVANTSWPLFEDSANGHFYLLANNLWLEAKRLEGPWQRVTRLPEDFRHLPADDRFMPVRKFVPAPPVRGPTIPEVLYATSAAAVILFDGPPAFSPITGTRLERATNTRSPVFRLNPEETYYYLVVGRWLSAPSLKGPWSDATSSLPTDFSNIPPDSAAGAVLAAVPGTTQAEDAALLSLVPKKPALSARQVSVTYVGTPQFASVEGTTMQYATNTADKVLLIGGVYYLSRRGQWFMAPSPRGPWTTAPGAPEVIYTIPPSSPVYTVTYASCGYGGYVGYGGFWGYDGCEEYEEFSTN
;
A
#
# COMPACT_ATOMS: atom_id res chain seq x y z
N MET A 1 18.13 -48.20 -71.99
CA MET A 1 17.37 -47.09 -71.43
C MET A 1 16.70 -47.57 -70.12
N ARG A 2 17.28 -47.30 -68.98
CA ARG A 2 16.76 -47.72 -67.69
C ARG A 2 16.38 -46.42 -66.97
N ARG A 3 15.09 -46.27 -66.54
CA ARG A 3 14.60 -45.19 -65.72
C ARG A 3 14.88 -45.51 -64.25
N PRO A 4 15.33 -44.56 -63.41
CA PRO A 4 15.48 -44.80 -62.00
C PRO A 4 14.11 -44.59 -61.28
N ALA A 5 13.82 -45.49 -60.35
CA ALA A 5 12.69 -45.40 -59.45
C ALA A 5 12.96 -44.40 -58.31
N THR A 6 12.12 -43.44 -58.18
CA THR A 6 12.16 -42.44 -57.05
C THR A 6 11.48 -43.04 -55.83
N LEU A 7 12.31 -43.31 -54.80
CA LEU A 7 11.84 -43.73 -53.48
C LEU A 7 11.30 -42.53 -52.72
N VAL A 8 10.01 -42.49 -52.48
CA VAL A 8 9.35 -41.47 -51.61
C VAL A 8 9.48 -41.97 -50.19
N LEU A 9 10.33 -41.28 -49.42
CA LEU A 9 10.46 -41.49 -47.97
C LEU A 9 9.37 -40.67 -47.29
N PHE A 10 8.30 -41.30 -46.83
CA PHE A 10 7.34 -40.69 -45.92
C PHE A 10 7.97 -40.62 -44.51
N VAL A 11 8.39 -39.42 -44.10
CA VAL A 11 8.82 -39.18 -42.73
C VAL A 11 7.56 -39.06 -41.90
N LEU A 12 7.34 -40.01 -41.02
CA LEU A 12 6.35 -39.97 -39.94
C LEU A 12 6.84 -38.97 -38.86
N SER A 13 6.45 -37.74 -38.97
CA SER A 13 6.68 -36.70 -37.94
C SER A 13 5.35 -36.20 -37.41
N PHE A 14 4.64 -37.05 -36.70
CA PHE A 14 3.50 -36.61 -35.89
C PHE A 14 3.35 -37.60 -34.74
N LEU A 15 3.74 -37.15 -33.51
CA LEU A 15 3.20 -37.56 -32.20
C LEU A 15 4.08 -37.11 -31.01
N VAL A 16 4.52 -35.84 -30.99
CA VAL A 16 5.10 -35.28 -29.76
C VAL A 16 4.43 -33.93 -29.38
N GLY A 17 3.55 -33.39 -30.24
CA GLY A 17 2.89 -32.08 -29.96
C GLY A 17 1.67 -32.13 -29.05
N GLY A 18 1.06 -33.32 -28.84
CA GLY A 18 -0.21 -33.41 -28.12
C GLY A 18 -0.13 -33.23 -26.60
N SER A 19 0.93 -33.76 -25.99
CA SER A 19 1.04 -33.73 -24.50
C SER A 19 1.40 -32.36 -23.95
N ALA A 20 2.23 -31.58 -24.65
CA ALA A 20 2.59 -30.23 -24.21
C ALA A 20 1.43 -29.23 -24.39
N ALA A 21 0.66 -29.37 -25.49
CA ALA A 21 -0.52 -28.54 -25.72
C ALA A 21 -1.67 -28.82 -24.72
N LEU A 22 -1.89 -30.09 -24.39
CA LEU A 22 -2.85 -30.50 -23.34
C LEU A 22 -2.39 -30.03 -21.94
N ALA A 23 -1.10 -30.14 -21.62
CA ALA A 23 -0.58 -29.67 -20.34
C ALA A 23 -0.70 -28.14 -20.18
N GLN A 24 -0.58 -27.39 -21.28
CA GLN A 24 -0.76 -25.94 -21.31
C GLN A 24 -2.25 -25.57 -21.25
N ALA A 25 -3.14 -26.36 -21.84
CA ALA A 25 -4.61 -26.15 -21.79
C ALA A 25 -5.22 -26.44 -20.40
N LEU A 26 -4.57 -27.30 -19.60
CA LEU A 26 -5.02 -27.64 -18.23
C LEU A 26 -4.36 -26.79 -17.13
N GLY A 27 -3.48 -25.83 -17.52
CA GLY A 27 -2.78 -24.93 -16.60
C GLY A 27 -3.56 -23.70 -16.21
N TRP A 28 -2.98 -22.93 -15.28
CA TRP A 28 -3.44 -21.61 -14.86
C TRP A 28 -2.36 -20.56 -15.15
N PRO A 29 -2.71 -19.26 -15.37
CA PRO A 29 -4.06 -18.70 -15.37
C PRO A 29 -4.87 -19.05 -16.61
N ARG A 30 -6.22 -19.06 -16.51
CA ARG A 30 -7.13 -19.29 -17.64
C ARG A 30 -7.91 -18.04 -17.98
N THR A 31 -8.03 -17.76 -19.24
CA THR A 31 -8.73 -16.57 -19.75
C THR A 31 -10.02 -16.97 -20.47
N PHE A 32 -11.10 -16.30 -20.10
CA PHE A 32 -12.42 -16.43 -20.73
C PHE A 32 -12.83 -15.06 -21.26
N GLN A 33 -13.21 -15.00 -22.54
CA GLN A 33 -13.52 -13.77 -23.23
C GLN A 33 -14.91 -13.88 -23.87
N GLN A 34 -15.77 -12.90 -23.58
CA GLN A 34 -17.09 -12.72 -24.20
C GLN A 34 -17.29 -11.24 -24.56
N PRO A 35 -18.31 -10.87 -25.36
CA PRO A 35 -18.60 -9.47 -25.67
C PRO A 35 -18.84 -8.60 -24.44
N SER A 36 -19.35 -9.18 -23.35
CA SER A 36 -19.61 -8.51 -22.08
C SER A 36 -18.36 -8.20 -21.26
N GLY A 37 -17.24 -8.91 -21.52
CA GLY A 37 -16.00 -8.70 -20.78
C GLY A 37 -15.01 -9.85 -20.86
N LYS A 38 -13.91 -9.69 -20.12
CA LYS A 38 -12.82 -10.65 -20.02
C LYS A 38 -12.65 -11.07 -18.57
N LEU A 39 -12.56 -12.38 -18.34
CA LEU A 39 -12.25 -13.00 -17.04
C LEU A 39 -10.92 -13.74 -17.15
N VAL A 40 -10.02 -13.51 -16.19
CA VAL A 40 -8.82 -14.31 -15.98
C VAL A 40 -8.92 -14.93 -14.59
N LEU A 41 -8.95 -16.27 -14.52
CA LEU A 41 -8.90 -17.04 -13.28
C LEU A 41 -7.47 -17.49 -13.01
N PHE A 42 -7.01 -17.30 -11.78
CA PHE A 42 -5.69 -17.73 -11.33
C PHE A 42 -5.73 -19.14 -10.73
N GLU A 43 -4.64 -19.58 -10.14
CA GLU A 43 -4.51 -20.90 -9.54
C GLU A 43 -5.56 -21.14 -8.44
N PRO A 44 -6.31 -22.27 -8.44
CA PRO A 44 -7.32 -22.56 -7.45
C PRO A 44 -6.72 -22.98 -6.12
N HIS A 45 -7.44 -22.69 -5.06
CA HIS A 45 -7.27 -23.31 -3.74
C HIS A 45 -8.48 -24.21 -3.47
N VAL A 46 -8.25 -25.51 -3.28
CA VAL A 46 -9.33 -26.47 -3.05
C VAL A 46 -9.58 -26.60 -1.55
N ASP A 47 -10.78 -26.26 -1.13
CA ASP A 47 -11.22 -26.32 0.26
C ASP A 47 -11.67 -27.72 0.65
N SER A 48 -12.42 -28.37 -0.23
CA SER A 48 -12.88 -29.76 -0.03
C SER A 48 -13.15 -30.49 -1.34
N TRP A 49 -12.96 -31.80 -1.33
CA TRP A 49 -13.25 -32.68 -2.45
C TRP A 49 -13.72 -34.05 -1.93
N ASP A 50 -15.06 -34.23 -1.86
CA ASP A 50 -15.73 -35.45 -1.46
C ASP A 50 -16.74 -35.88 -2.53
N SER A 51 -18.04 -35.72 -2.27
CA SER A 51 -19.11 -35.94 -3.25
C SER A 51 -19.22 -34.85 -4.31
N GLY A 52 -18.59 -33.74 -4.09
CA GLY A 52 -18.41 -32.57 -4.96
C GLY A 52 -17.08 -31.90 -4.66
N ILE A 53 -16.80 -30.82 -5.32
CA ILE A 53 -15.61 -30.00 -5.09
C ILE A 53 -16.03 -28.59 -4.70
N VAL A 54 -15.38 -28.04 -3.67
CA VAL A 54 -15.48 -26.63 -3.28
C VAL A 54 -14.09 -26.04 -3.36
N TRP A 55 -13.96 -24.91 -4.04
CA TRP A 55 -12.68 -24.25 -4.21
C TRP A 55 -12.83 -22.73 -4.30
N ARG A 56 -11.73 -22.02 -4.11
CA ARG A 56 -11.63 -20.56 -4.28
C ARG A 56 -10.54 -20.21 -5.27
N GLN A 57 -10.75 -19.11 -5.99
CA GLN A 57 -9.77 -18.56 -6.93
C GLN A 57 -9.77 -17.06 -6.92
N ALA A 58 -8.56 -16.48 -7.03
CA ALA A 58 -8.43 -15.10 -7.41
C ALA A 58 -8.74 -14.90 -8.91
N PHE A 59 -9.26 -13.74 -9.25
CA PHE A 59 -9.57 -13.39 -10.63
C PHE A 59 -9.24 -11.94 -10.96
N GLN A 60 -9.06 -11.68 -12.28
CA GLN A 60 -9.14 -10.36 -12.89
C GLN A 60 -10.39 -10.33 -13.78
N LEU A 61 -11.25 -9.34 -13.56
CA LEU A 61 -12.47 -9.11 -14.35
C LEU A 61 -12.37 -7.76 -15.06
N THR A 62 -12.49 -7.76 -16.36
CA THR A 62 -12.48 -6.54 -17.18
C THR A 62 -13.83 -6.45 -17.91
N PRO A 63 -14.80 -5.69 -17.38
CA PRO A 63 -16.06 -5.45 -18.09
C PRO A 63 -15.80 -4.70 -19.41
N ALA A 64 -16.65 -4.91 -20.41
CA ALA A 64 -16.52 -4.20 -21.68
C ALA A 64 -16.59 -2.68 -21.47
N GLY A 65 -15.56 -1.97 -21.96
CA GLY A 65 -15.47 -0.51 -21.85
C GLY A 65 -15.21 0.06 -20.45
N ARG A 66 -14.88 -0.79 -19.46
CA ARG A 66 -14.60 -0.38 -18.07
C ARG A 66 -13.20 -0.81 -17.62
N PRO A 67 -12.66 -0.19 -16.58
CA PRO A 67 -11.40 -0.62 -15.96
C PRO A 67 -11.47 -2.06 -15.46
N MET A 68 -10.31 -2.70 -15.41
CA MET A 68 -10.11 -4.02 -14.82
C MET A 68 -10.22 -3.92 -13.31
N THR A 69 -10.98 -4.85 -12.72
CA THR A 69 -11.01 -5.08 -11.25
C THR A 69 -10.46 -6.45 -10.92
N ILE A 70 -10.08 -6.67 -9.69
CA ILE A 70 -9.62 -7.94 -9.15
C ILE A 70 -10.55 -8.38 -8.03
N GLY A 71 -10.56 -9.69 -7.76
CA GLY A 71 -11.36 -10.24 -6.66
C GLY A 71 -11.00 -11.69 -6.40
N ALA A 72 -11.65 -12.27 -5.39
CA ALA A 72 -11.68 -13.69 -5.10
C ALA A 72 -13.12 -14.19 -5.24
N ALA A 73 -13.26 -15.43 -5.68
CA ALA A 73 -14.57 -16.09 -5.80
C ALA A 73 -14.51 -17.51 -5.26
N SER A 74 -15.60 -17.91 -4.63
CA SER A 74 -15.84 -19.28 -4.18
C SER A 74 -16.70 -20.01 -5.22
N PHE A 75 -16.36 -21.25 -5.46
CA PHE A 75 -16.99 -22.11 -6.46
C PHE A 75 -17.37 -23.45 -5.86
N GLU A 76 -18.39 -24.06 -6.42
CA GLU A 76 -18.75 -25.45 -6.19
C GLU A 76 -19.06 -26.16 -7.51
N GLY A 77 -18.94 -27.47 -7.53
CA GLY A 77 -19.26 -28.29 -8.70
C GLY A 77 -19.19 -29.78 -8.37
N THR A 78 -19.61 -30.59 -9.33
CA THR A 78 -19.50 -32.05 -9.26
C THR A 78 -18.31 -32.53 -10.08
N THR A 79 -17.63 -33.59 -9.64
CA THR A 79 -16.43 -34.11 -10.28
C THR A 79 -16.66 -35.48 -10.92
N SER A 80 -16.04 -35.68 -12.10
CA SER A 80 -15.89 -36.99 -12.72
C SER A 80 -14.41 -37.18 -13.05
N THR A 81 -13.84 -38.31 -12.61
CA THR A 81 -12.41 -38.60 -12.76
C THR A 81 -12.20 -39.66 -13.84
N ASN A 82 -11.43 -39.35 -14.85
CA ASN A 82 -10.91 -40.33 -15.81
C ASN A 82 -9.54 -40.80 -15.32
N THR A 83 -9.45 -42.06 -14.85
CA THR A 83 -8.23 -42.64 -14.28
C THR A 83 -7.20 -43.01 -15.36
N GLU A 84 -7.58 -43.14 -16.65
CA GLU A 84 -6.66 -43.44 -17.74
C GLU A 84 -5.92 -42.18 -18.22
N THR A 85 -6.67 -41.06 -18.30
CA THR A 85 -6.10 -39.79 -18.76
C THR A 85 -5.62 -38.89 -17.64
N HIS A 86 -5.87 -39.26 -16.37
CA HIS A 86 -5.60 -38.46 -15.18
C HIS A 86 -6.26 -37.06 -15.22
N ILE A 87 -7.42 -36.98 -15.86
CA ILE A 87 -8.19 -35.74 -15.97
C ILE A 87 -9.43 -35.83 -15.07
N ILE A 88 -9.63 -34.75 -14.33
CA ILE A 88 -10.87 -34.49 -13.60
C ILE A 88 -11.66 -33.47 -14.37
N THR A 89 -12.89 -33.81 -14.69
CA THR A 89 -13.88 -32.88 -15.26
C THR A 89 -14.80 -32.42 -14.13
N ILE A 90 -14.82 -31.11 -13.88
CA ILE A 90 -15.73 -30.45 -12.95
C ILE A 90 -16.90 -29.95 -13.77
N THR A 91 -18.12 -30.31 -13.40
CA THR A 91 -19.36 -29.92 -14.08
C THR A 91 -20.32 -29.24 -13.12
N GLY A 92 -21.26 -28.48 -13.69
CA GLY A 92 -22.23 -27.74 -12.88
C GLY A 92 -21.61 -26.65 -12.02
N THR A 93 -20.52 -26.05 -12.50
CA THR A 93 -19.79 -24.99 -11.77
C THR A 93 -20.71 -23.83 -11.41
N GLN A 94 -20.79 -23.50 -10.13
CA GLN A 94 -21.53 -22.38 -9.59
C GLN A 94 -20.59 -21.46 -8.79
N VAL A 95 -20.81 -20.15 -8.91
CA VAL A 95 -20.13 -19.16 -8.07
C VAL A 95 -20.98 -18.91 -6.83
N THR A 96 -20.52 -19.41 -5.69
CA THR A 96 -21.25 -19.34 -4.41
C THR A 96 -20.95 -18.08 -3.62
N GLY A 97 -19.78 -17.49 -3.81
CA GLY A 97 -19.36 -16.24 -3.15
C GLY A 97 -18.47 -15.41 -4.04
N THR A 98 -18.45 -14.11 -3.81
CA THR A 98 -17.55 -13.15 -4.49
C THR A 98 -17.06 -12.12 -3.50
N TYR A 99 -15.77 -11.81 -3.58
CA TYR A 99 -15.14 -10.74 -2.83
C TYR A 99 -14.45 -9.79 -3.79
N PHE A 100 -14.79 -8.50 -3.73
CA PHE A 100 -14.17 -7.42 -4.49
C PHE A 100 -13.55 -6.43 -3.52
N PRO A 101 -12.23 -6.40 -3.37
CA PRO A 101 -11.57 -5.49 -2.45
C PRO A 101 -11.92 -4.03 -2.77
N GLY A 102 -12.32 -3.28 -1.75
CA GLY A 102 -12.59 -1.85 -1.85
C GLY A 102 -13.85 -1.43 -2.58
N LEU A 103 -14.69 -2.36 -2.99
CA LEU A 103 -16.01 -2.05 -3.52
C LEU A 103 -17.07 -2.17 -2.42
N ASP A 104 -18.01 -1.24 -2.45
CA ASP A 104 -19.17 -1.25 -1.58
C ASP A 104 -20.24 -2.27 -2.02
N GLU A 105 -21.27 -2.43 -1.19
CA GLU A 105 -22.38 -3.33 -1.47
C GLU A 105 -23.17 -2.99 -2.74
N THR A 106 -23.08 -1.75 -3.23
CA THR A 106 -23.84 -1.31 -4.42
C THR A 106 -23.08 -1.56 -5.70
N ALA A 107 -21.74 -1.49 -5.68
CA ALA A 107 -20.87 -1.69 -6.83
C ALA A 107 -20.58 -3.17 -7.12
N SER A 108 -20.60 -4.02 -6.10
CA SER A 108 -20.24 -5.43 -6.21
C SER A 108 -21.24 -6.30 -6.96
N PRO A 109 -22.59 -6.17 -6.81
CA PRO A 109 -23.56 -7.07 -7.44
C PRO A 109 -23.51 -7.11 -8.97
N PRO A 110 -23.35 -6.00 -9.71
CA PRO A 110 -23.24 -6.04 -11.17
C PRO A 110 -21.99 -6.79 -11.64
N LEU A 111 -20.87 -6.66 -10.92
CA LEU A 111 -19.63 -7.34 -11.24
C LEU A 111 -19.71 -8.82 -10.91
N ALA A 112 -20.34 -9.19 -9.80
CA ALA A 112 -20.61 -10.57 -9.45
C ALA A 112 -21.53 -11.26 -10.48
N ALA A 113 -22.54 -10.57 -11.00
CA ALA A 113 -23.40 -11.08 -12.08
C ALA A 113 -22.59 -11.29 -13.38
N LEU A 114 -21.74 -10.34 -13.74
CA LEU A 114 -20.85 -10.46 -14.90
C LEU A 114 -19.89 -11.65 -14.72
N LEU A 115 -19.26 -11.78 -13.56
CA LEU A 115 -18.38 -12.91 -13.24
C LEU A 115 -19.10 -14.25 -13.48
N ARG A 116 -20.31 -14.41 -12.91
CA ARG A 116 -21.11 -15.63 -13.08
C ARG A 116 -21.41 -15.94 -14.56
N SER A 117 -21.61 -14.90 -15.37
CA SER A 117 -21.89 -15.09 -16.81
C SER A 117 -20.67 -15.50 -17.63
N LEU A 118 -19.45 -15.19 -17.14
CA LEU A 118 -18.19 -15.47 -17.84
C LEU A 118 -17.55 -16.80 -17.38
N VAL A 119 -17.94 -17.31 -16.22
CA VAL A 119 -17.45 -18.60 -15.70
C VAL A 119 -18.04 -19.73 -16.53
N PRO A 120 -17.21 -20.62 -17.10
CA PRO A 120 -17.72 -21.77 -17.83
C PRO A 120 -18.38 -22.78 -16.88
N PRO A 121 -19.44 -23.47 -17.36
CA PRO A 121 -20.13 -24.47 -16.55
C PRO A 121 -19.31 -25.75 -16.32
N THR A 122 -18.22 -25.91 -17.05
CA THR A 122 -17.35 -27.09 -17.01
C THR A 122 -15.88 -26.70 -17.05
N PHE A 123 -15.08 -27.33 -16.20
CA PHE A 123 -13.62 -27.23 -16.16
C PHE A 123 -12.98 -28.60 -16.23
N ASP A 124 -11.90 -28.73 -17.00
CA ASP A 124 -11.00 -29.88 -16.93
C ASP A 124 -9.74 -29.49 -16.16
N MET A 125 -9.25 -30.41 -15.32
CA MET A 125 -8.08 -30.22 -14.48
C MET A 125 -7.28 -31.52 -14.40
N ALA A 126 -5.96 -31.43 -14.35
CA ALA A 126 -5.12 -32.59 -14.10
C ALA A 126 -5.27 -33.04 -12.63
N LEU A 127 -5.44 -34.35 -12.41
CA LEU A 127 -5.64 -34.94 -11.09
C LEU A 127 -4.50 -34.58 -10.13
N GLU A 128 -3.26 -34.67 -10.58
CA GLU A 128 -2.05 -34.38 -9.79
C GLU A 128 -2.03 -32.92 -9.33
N ARG A 129 -2.51 -32.00 -10.17
CA ARG A 129 -2.64 -30.58 -9.81
C ARG A 129 -3.71 -30.35 -8.77
N LEU A 130 -4.87 -30.99 -8.94
CA LEU A 130 -5.94 -30.87 -7.96
C LEU A 130 -5.45 -31.30 -6.56
N VAL A 131 -4.78 -32.47 -6.48
CA VAL A 131 -4.20 -32.97 -5.22
C VAL A 131 -3.14 -32.01 -4.65
N ALA A 132 -2.36 -31.37 -5.51
CA ALA A 132 -1.39 -30.36 -5.09
C ALA A 132 -2.08 -29.12 -4.48
N TYR A 133 -3.20 -28.67 -5.08
CA TYR A 133 -3.95 -27.50 -4.62
C TYR A 133 -4.67 -27.71 -3.28
N MET A 134 -4.94 -28.96 -2.90
CA MET A 134 -5.47 -29.31 -1.56
C MET A 134 -4.39 -29.19 -0.45
N ARG A 135 -3.12 -29.23 -0.81
CA ARG A 135 -2.00 -29.30 0.17
C ARG A 135 -1.38 -27.96 0.53
N THR A 136 -1.84 -26.85 -0.02
CA THR A 136 -1.16 -25.56 0.06
C THR A 136 -1.85 -24.59 1.04
N PRO A 137 -1.69 -24.67 2.32
CA PRO A 137 -2.16 -23.57 3.18
C PRO A 137 -1.10 -22.95 4.07
N ALA A 138 -0.03 -23.61 4.43
CA ALA A 138 0.92 -23.09 5.42
C ALA A 138 1.99 -22.17 4.84
N SER A 139 2.42 -22.38 3.59
CA SER A 139 3.50 -21.62 2.96
C SER A 139 3.06 -20.24 2.45
N MET A 140 1.78 -20.04 2.13
CA MET A 140 1.25 -18.73 1.75
C MET A 140 1.18 -17.75 2.94
N ARG A 141 1.15 -18.25 4.16
CA ARG A 141 1.13 -17.45 5.40
C ARG A 141 2.50 -16.87 5.77
N GLN A 142 3.60 -17.31 5.17
CA GLN A 142 4.97 -16.95 5.57
C GLN A 142 5.64 -15.90 4.68
N ALA A 143 5.02 -15.42 3.63
CA ALA A 143 5.64 -14.45 2.70
C ALA A 143 5.87 -13.05 3.29
N THR A 144 5.53 -12.80 4.55
CA THR A 144 5.56 -11.46 5.17
C THR A 144 6.59 -11.30 6.27
N SER A 145 7.55 -12.20 6.41
CA SER A 145 8.47 -12.19 7.55
C SER A 145 9.83 -11.55 7.26
N ALA A 146 9.88 -10.34 6.73
CA ALA A 146 11.04 -9.50 6.95
C ALA A 146 10.85 -8.74 8.27
N THR A 147 11.49 -9.21 9.32
CA THR A 147 11.57 -8.53 10.62
C THR A 147 12.42 -7.27 10.51
N VAL A 148 11.91 -6.23 9.88
CA VAL A 148 12.50 -4.91 10.01
C VAL A 148 11.97 -4.32 11.31
N PRO A 149 12.83 -3.93 12.26
CA PRO A 149 12.39 -3.22 13.45
C PRO A 149 11.64 -1.96 13.01
N LEU A 150 10.37 -1.88 13.37
CA LEU A 150 9.52 -0.75 13.02
C LEU A 150 9.28 0.09 14.26
N VAL A 151 9.71 1.34 14.21
CA VAL A 151 9.42 2.31 15.26
C VAL A 151 8.01 2.86 15.02
N ILE A 152 7.16 2.81 16.05
CA ILE A 152 5.82 3.41 15.98
C ILE A 152 5.88 4.79 16.64
N LEU A 153 5.61 5.80 15.83
CA LEU A 153 5.53 7.20 16.25
C LEU A 153 4.06 7.59 16.36
N VAL A 154 3.69 8.29 17.41
CA VAL A 154 2.30 8.67 17.66
C VAL A 154 2.23 10.16 17.93
N SER A 155 1.31 10.84 17.24
CA SER A 155 0.99 12.24 17.49
C SER A 155 -0.53 12.47 17.52
N SER A 156 -0.96 13.43 18.30
CA SER A 156 -2.35 13.94 18.32
C SER A 156 -2.48 15.35 17.73
N SER A 157 -1.45 15.80 17.03
CA SER A 157 -1.37 17.08 16.34
C SER A 157 -0.53 16.93 15.07
N PRO A 158 -0.59 17.91 14.13
CA PRO A 158 0.30 17.90 12.98
C PRO A 158 1.76 17.79 13.41
N ALA A 159 2.52 16.86 12.80
CA ALA A 159 3.87 16.51 13.21
C ALA A 159 4.85 16.54 12.03
N VAL A 160 6.12 16.78 12.35
CA VAL A 160 7.26 16.61 11.44
C VAL A 160 7.95 15.30 11.78
N VAL A 161 8.13 14.43 10.79
CA VAL A 161 8.91 13.20 10.97
C VAL A 161 10.35 13.47 10.59
N LEU A 162 11.19 13.66 11.60
CA LEU A 162 12.63 13.81 11.45
C LEU A 162 13.28 12.43 11.39
N ARG A 163 13.40 11.88 10.19
CA ARG A 163 14.03 10.58 9.99
C ARG A 163 15.46 10.73 9.50
N LEU A 164 16.37 10.07 10.18
CA LEU A 164 17.75 9.89 9.76
C LEU A 164 17.99 8.45 9.28
N LYS A 165 18.87 8.28 8.30
CA LYS A 165 19.33 6.94 7.89
C LYS A 165 20.48 6.51 8.79
N GLY A 166 20.16 5.98 9.98
CA GLY A 166 21.14 5.64 11.03
C GLY A 166 21.53 6.84 11.92
N GLN A 167 22.73 6.81 12.48
CA GLN A 167 23.24 7.91 13.31
C GLN A 167 23.47 9.19 12.49
N PRO A 168 23.39 10.38 13.11
CA PRO A 168 23.61 11.66 12.43
C PRO A 168 24.99 11.71 11.77
N VAL A 169 25.01 12.01 10.47
CA VAL A 169 26.25 12.25 9.73
C VAL A 169 26.45 13.74 9.59
N LEU A 170 27.34 14.29 10.41
CA LEU A 170 27.62 15.72 10.48
C LEU A 170 28.70 16.11 9.46
N THR A 171 28.41 17.08 8.60
CA THR A 171 29.34 17.63 7.61
C THR A 171 29.51 19.12 7.82
N ALA A 172 30.76 19.57 7.96
CA ALA A 172 31.07 20.97 8.22
C ALA A 172 30.58 21.87 7.08
N VAL A 173 30.00 23.03 7.44
CA VAL A 173 29.68 24.11 6.49
C VAL A 173 30.88 25.06 6.42
N PRO A 174 31.50 25.25 5.23
CA PRO A 174 32.70 26.04 5.11
C PRO A 174 32.54 27.47 5.67
N LYS A 175 33.59 27.92 6.37
CA LYS A 175 33.69 29.30 6.97
C LYS A 175 32.64 29.59 8.05
N THR A 176 32.05 28.57 8.65
CA THR A 176 31.08 28.67 9.75
C THR A 176 31.41 27.66 10.84
N ARG A 177 30.75 27.76 12.00
CA ARG A 177 30.74 26.74 13.06
C ARG A 177 29.60 25.75 12.91
N LEU A 178 28.82 25.89 11.84
CA LEU A 178 27.69 25.02 11.54
C LEU A 178 28.17 23.72 10.91
N LYS A 179 27.48 22.64 11.26
CA LYS A 179 27.53 21.37 10.54
C LYS A 179 26.11 21.04 10.07
N TYR A 180 25.95 20.60 8.84
CA TYR A 180 24.66 20.07 8.40
C TYR A 180 24.60 18.56 8.57
N VAL A 181 23.40 18.01 8.84
CA VAL A 181 23.16 16.59 8.92
C VAL A 181 22.91 16.05 7.52
N ALA A 182 23.85 15.24 7.00
CA ALA A 182 23.87 14.83 5.61
C ALA A 182 22.93 13.67 5.27
N ASN A 183 22.48 12.89 6.27
CA ASN A 183 21.69 11.67 6.10
C ASN A 183 20.20 11.83 6.47
N THR A 184 19.69 13.03 6.31
CA THR A 184 18.25 13.35 6.37
C THR A 184 17.86 14.20 5.17
N SER A 185 16.59 14.20 4.79
CA SER A 185 16.04 15.11 3.77
C SER A 185 15.73 16.51 4.32
N TRP A 186 15.70 16.66 5.63
CA TRP A 186 15.41 17.94 6.27
C TRP A 186 16.64 18.86 6.32
N PRO A 187 16.46 20.16 6.14
CA PRO A 187 17.51 21.14 6.46
C PRO A 187 17.74 21.17 7.97
N LEU A 188 18.69 20.37 8.42
CA LEU A 188 19.03 20.19 9.82
C LEU A 188 20.51 20.50 10.04
N PHE A 189 20.80 21.35 11.02
CA PHE A 189 22.13 21.83 11.33
C PHE A 189 22.45 21.62 12.82
N GLU A 190 23.73 21.42 13.14
CA GLU A 190 24.30 21.53 14.47
C GLU A 190 25.18 22.79 14.51
N ASP A 191 24.98 23.65 15.49
CA ASP A 191 25.94 24.72 15.78
C ASP A 191 26.97 24.23 16.83
N SER A 192 28.21 24.08 16.39
CA SER A 192 29.30 23.61 17.25
C SER A 192 29.67 24.59 18.37
N ALA A 193 29.15 25.83 18.35
CA ALA A 193 29.40 26.80 19.41
C ALA A 193 28.54 26.53 20.67
N ASN A 194 27.32 26.01 20.50
CA ASN A 194 26.39 25.75 21.59
C ASN A 194 25.94 24.29 21.67
N GLY A 195 26.21 23.47 20.63
CA GLY A 195 25.81 22.07 20.53
C GLY A 195 24.32 21.90 20.26
N HIS A 196 23.61 22.95 19.84
CA HIS A 196 22.18 22.89 19.53
C HIS A 196 21.94 22.52 18.09
N PHE A 197 20.85 21.81 17.87
CA PHE A 197 20.33 21.50 16.54
C PHE A 197 19.31 22.53 16.09
N TYR A 198 19.35 22.88 14.82
CA TYR A 198 18.45 23.83 14.15
C TYR A 198 17.79 23.13 12.96
N LEU A 199 16.47 23.03 12.99
CA LEU A 199 15.66 22.38 11.96
C LEU A 199 14.79 23.42 11.25
N LEU A 200 14.88 23.49 9.95
CA LEU A 200 13.93 24.26 9.14
C LEU A 200 12.79 23.35 8.69
N ALA A 201 11.62 23.52 9.30
CA ALA A 201 10.43 22.77 8.98
C ALA A 201 9.25 23.70 8.68
N ASN A 202 8.60 23.52 7.53
CA ASN A 202 7.45 24.36 7.11
C ASN A 202 7.69 25.87 7.22
N ASN A 203 8.87 26.33 6.76
CA ASN A 203 9.34 27.72 6.83
C ASN A 203 9.55 28.25 8.26
N LEU A 204 9.55 27.36 9.24
CA LEU A 204 9.73 27.64 10.63
C LEU A 204 11.07 27.09 11.11
N TRP A 205 11.87 27.90 11.76
CA TRP A 205 13.07 27.44 12.43
C TRP A 205 12.73 26.93 13.83
N LEU A 206 13.16 25.71 14.08
CA LEU A 206 13.07 25.05 15.38
C LEU A 206 14.49 24.79 15.92
N GLU A 207 14.62 24.84 17.24
CA GLU A 207 15.87 24.58 17.95
C GLU A 207 15.64 23.51 19.03
N ALA A 208 16.60 22.62 19.20
CA ALA A 208 16.64 21.68 20.30
C ALA A 208 18.09 21.35 20.70
N LYS A 209 18.27 20.95 21.95
CA LYS A 209 19.57 20.46 22.44
C LYS A 209 19.86 19.02 21.99
N ARG A 210 18.82 18.28 21.63
CA ARG A 210 18.89 16.88 21.20
C ARG A 210 17.91 16.65 20.06
N LEU A 211 18.18 15.66 19.21
CA LEU A 211 17.33 15.34 18.05
C LEU A 211 15.93 14.85 18.44
N GLU A 212 15.82 14.23 19.60
CA GLU A 212 14.54 13.81 20.19
C GLU A 212 13.72 14.98 20.75
N GLY A 213 14.31 16.17 20.83
CA GLY A 213 13.69 17.38 21.38
C GLY A 213 13.94 17.58 22.90
N PRO A 214 13.15 18.38 23.57
CA PRO A 214 12.02 19.15 23.02
C PRO A 214 12.46 20.23 22.03
N TRP A 215 11.71 20.40 20.95
CA TRP A 215 11.94 21.42 19.93
C TRP A 215 11.17 22.70 20.27
N GLN A 216 11.83 23.84 20.07
CA GLN A 216 11.26 25.15 20.33
C GLN A 216 11.44 26.05 19.12
N ARG A 217 10.52 27.01 18.95
CA ARG A 217 10.63 28.00 17.87
C ARG A 217 11.81 28.92 18.08
N VAL A 218 12.54 29.20 17.02
CA VAL A 218 13.63 30.16 16.99
C VAL A 218 13.23 31.36 16.14
N THR A 219 13.39 32.55 16.72
CA THR A 219 13.20 33.83 16.02
C THR A 219 14.52 34.51 15.68
N ARG A 220 15.61 34.09 16.29
CA ARG A 220 16.95 34.62 16.08
C ARG A 220 17.94 33.48 15.91
N LEU A 221 18.34 33.23 14.67
CA LEU A 221 19.36 32.24 14.35
C LEU A 221 20.76 32.72 14.77
N PRO A 222 21.72 31.81 15.05
CA PRO A 222 23.14 32.12 15.14
C PRO A 222 23.63 32.86 13.90
N GLU A 223 24.59 33.78 14.09
CA GLU A 223 25.11 34.65 13.02
C GLU A 223 25.67 33.84 11.84
N ASP A 224 26.24 32.68 12.10
CA ASP A 224 26.83 31.81 11.11
C ASP A 224 25.84 31.37 10.00
N PHE A 225 24.53 31.35 10.26
CA PHE A 225 23.52 31.05 9.24
C PHE A 225 23.51 32.08 8.10
N ARG A 226 23.94 33.33 8.32
CA ARG A 226 24.09 34.35 7.27
C ARG A 226 25.22 34.04 6.30
N HIS A 227 26.16 33.17 6.73
CA HIS A 227 27.35 32.81 5.97
C HIS A 227 27.19 31.44 5.25
N LEU A 228 25.97 30.88 5.18
CA LEU A 228 25.71 29.68 4.40
C LEU A 228 26.12 29.86 2.94
N PRO A 229 26.84 28.91 2.31
CA PRO A 229 27.25 28.98 0.91
C PRO A 229 26.08 29.24 -0.05
N ALA A 230 26.34 29.93 -1.17
CA ALA A 230 25.34 30.18 -2.21
C ALA A 230 25.37 29.05 -3.26
N ASP A 231 25.28 27.82 -2.81
CA ASP A 231 25.17 26.63 -3.65
C ASP A 231 23.75 26.03 -3.62
N ASP A 232 23.47 25.09 -4.50
CA ASP A 232 22.14 24.49 -4.68
C ASP A 232 21.60 23.84 -3.40
N ARG A 233 22.48 23.36 -2.53
CA ARG A 233 22.11 22.74 -1.26
C ARG A 233 21.53 23.72 -0.27
N PHE A 234 22.16 24.90 -0.12
CA PHE A 234 21.79 25.87 0.90
C PHE A 234 20.91 26.99 0.36
N MET A 235 20.78 27.16 -0.96
CA MET A 235 19.92 28.19 -1.54
C MET A 235 18.46 28.12 -1.04
N PRO A 236 17.82 26.95 -0.92
CA PRO A 236 16.47 26.86 -0.33
C PRO A 236 16.42 27.36 1.12
N VAL A 237 17.45 27.05 1.90
CA VAL A 237 17.55 27.41 3.32
C VAL A 237 17.78 28.91 3.51
N ARG A 238 18.64 29.50 2.67
CA ARG A 238 18.99 30.94 2.74
C ARG A 238 17.79 31.88 2.60
N LYS A 239 16.72 31.42 1.92
CA LYS A 239 15.46 32.16 1.81
C LYS A 239 14.78 32.41 3.17
N PHE A 240 15.14 31.60 4.17
CA PHE A 240 14.60 31.67 5.52
C PHE A 240 15.64 32.15 6.54
N VAL A 241 16.67 32.86 6.06
CA VAL A 241 17.69 33.54 6.91
C VAL A 241 17.67 35.03 6.56
N PRO A 242 17.38 35.89 7.55
CA PRO A 242 17.09 35.63 8.96
C PRO A 242 15.78 34.86 9.14
N ALA A 243 15.61 34.26 10.33
CA ALA A 243 14.36 33.56 10.65
C ALA A 243 13.15 34.48 10.41
N PRO A 244 12.18 34.09 9.59
CA PRO A 244 11.05 34.93 9.27
C PRO A 244 10.18 35.19 10.52
N PRO A 245 9.59 36.39 10.66
CA PRO A 245 8.64 36.65 11.73
C PRO A 245 7.33 35.90 11.43
N VAL A 246 7.23 34.68 11.93
CA VAL A 246 6.04 33.85 11.72
C VAL A 246 4.99 34.20 12.78
N ARG A 247 3.87 34.76 12.31
CA ARG A 247 2.63 34.85 13.08
C ARG A 247 1.81 33.60 12.80
N GLY A 248 1.81 32.65 13.72
CA GLY A 248 1.03 31.42 13.54
C GLY A 248 1.08 30.52 14.74
N PRO A 249 0.07 29.65 14.90
CA PRO A 249 -0.29 29.16 16.22
C PRO A 249 0.59 28.01 16.73
N THR A 250 0.91 27.03 15.92
CA THR A 250 1.38 25.77 16.50
C THR A 250 2.77 25.39 15.99
N ILE A 251 3.69 25.16 16.92
CA ILE A 251 4.93 24.45 16.62
C ILE A 251 4.55 23.01 16.32
N PRO A 252 4.90 22.45 15.14
CA PRO A 252 4.64 21.06 14.87
C PRO A 252 5.44 20.18 15.84
N GLU A 253 4.83 19.09 16.29
CA GLU A 253 5.56 18.07 17.03
C GLU A 253 6.65 17.49 16.12
N VAL A 254 7.88 17.33 16.60
CA VAL A 254 8.97 16.70 15.85
C VAL A 254 9.14 15.27 16.34
N LEU A 255 8.78 14.33 15.51
CA LEU A 255 8.90 12.89 15.75
C LEU A 255 10.25 12.40 15.18
N TYR A 256 11.13 11.89 16.00
CA TYR A 256 12.48 11.50 15.60
C TYR A 256 12.60 9.98 15.45
N ALA A 257 13.26 9.54 14.37
CA ALA A 257 13.59 8.14 14.14
C ALA A 257 14.91 7.96 13.36
N THR A 258 15.66 6.91 13.67
CA THR A 258 16.89 6.53 12.96
C THR A 258 16.74 5.26 12.13
N SER A 259 15.54 4.67 12.12
CA SER A 259 15.18 3.46 11.39
C SER A 259 13.83 3.62 10.70
N ALA A 260 13.33 2.54 10.09
CA ALA A 260 11.98 2.53 9.54
C ALA A 260 10.94 2.83 10.64
N ALA A 261 10.02 3.74 10.34
CA ALA A 261 9.00 4.17 11.28
C ALA A 261 7.62 4.21 10.61
N ALA A 262 6.60 3.86 11.38
CA ALA A 262 5.20 4.12 11.03
C ALA A 262 4.63 5.19 11.96
N VAL A 263 3.72 5.99 11.43
CA VAL A 263 3.12 7.10 12.18
C VAL A 263 1.65 6.82 12.41
N ILE A 264 1.22 6.91 13.66
CA ILE A 264 -0.19 6.97 14.04
C ILE A 264 -0.51 8.44 14.33
N LEU A 265 -1.27 9.06 13.44
CA LEU A 265 -1.68 10.45 13.59
C LEU A 265 -3.16 10.49 13.97
N PHE A 266 -3.45 11.09 15.13
CA PHE A 266 -4.80 11.35 15.59
C PHE A 266 -5.19 12.80 15.32
N ASP A 267 -6.45 13.03 15.00
CA ASP A 267 -7.04 14.38 14.97
C ASP A 267 -7.51 14.76 16.38
N GLY A 268 -6.61 15.36 17.16
CA GLY A 268 -6.78 15.61 18.59
C GLY A 268 -6.53 14.40 19.49
N PRO A 269 -6.99 14.40 20.74
CA PRO A 269 -6.83 13.29 21.66
C PRO A 269 -7.42 11.99 21.10
N PRO A 270 -6.77 10.82 21.28
CA PRO A 270 -7.26 9.55 20.78
C PRO A 270 -8.69 9.25 21.26
N ALA A 271 -9.59 9.00 20.32
CA ALA A 271 -10.99 8.67 20.59
C ALA A 271 -11.29 7.25 20.11
N PHE A 272 -12.01 6.46 20.91
CA PHE A 272 -12.33 5.07 20.62
C PHE A 272 -13.83 4.83 20.68
N SER A 273 -14.32 3.91 19.82
CA SER A 273 -15.72 3.46 19.84
C SER A 273 -15.78 1.93 19.86
N PRO A 274 -16.70 1.33 20.62
CA PRO A 274 -16.82 -0.12 20.72
C PRO A 274 -17.26 -0.74 19.39
N ILE A 275 -16.79 -1.98 19.16
CA ILE A 275 -17.21 -2.83 18.04
C ILE A 275 -18.20 -3.86 18.57
N THR A 276 -19.42 -3.82 18.04
CA THR A 276 -20.51 -4.69 18.47
C THR A 276 -20.09 -6.16 18.36
N GLY A 277 -20.41 -6.93 19.41
CA GLY A 277 -20.10 -8.38 19.47
C GLY A 277 -18.67 -8.73 19.85
N THR A 278 -17.85 -7.75 20.22
CA THR A 278 -16.45 -7.92 20.63
C THR A 278 -16.15 -7.12 21.90
N ARG A 279 -14.99 -7.38 22.51
CA ARG A 279 -14.42 -6.52 23.56
C ARG A 279 -13.51 -5.40 22.98
N LEU A 280 -13.43 -5.32 21.66
CA LEU A 280 -12.59 -4.36 20.96
C LEU A 280 -13.28 -3.01 20.84
N GLU A 281 -12.47 -1.97 20.93
CA GLU A 281 -12.80 -0.63 20.51
C GLU A 281 -11.87 -0.21 19.38
N ARG A 282 -12.41 0.50 18.40
CA ARG A 282 -11.63 1.04 17.27
C ARG A 282 -11.40 2.53 17.48
N ALA A 283 -10.18 2.98 17.18
CA ALA A 283 -9.89 4.41 17.12
C ALA A 283 -10.70 5.07 15.97
N THR A 284 -11.35 6.21 16.27
CA THR A 284 -12.29 6.86 15.34
C THR A 284 -11.75 8.15 14.73
N ASN A 285 -10.78 8.78 15.37
CA ASN A 285 -10.17 10.03 14.90
C ASN A 285 -8.74 9.83 14.38
N THR A 286 -8.49 8.68 13.81
CA THR A 286 -7.30 8.36 13.01
C THR A 286 -7.69 7.45 11.87
N ARG A 287 -6.94 7.50 10.78
CA ARG A 287 -7.09 6.54 9.69
C ARG A 287 -6.25 5.28 9.89
N SER A 288 -5.32 5.31 10.83
CA SER A 288 -4.55 4.12 11.21
C SER A 288 -5.47 3.08 11.87
N PRO A 289 -5.41 1.81 11.48
CA PRO A 289 -6.23 0.76 12.09
C PRO A 289 -5.70 0.40 13.48
N VAL A 290 -6.08 1.22 14.45
CA VAL A 290 -5.71 1.10 15.85
C VAL A 290 -6.92 0.66 16.66
N PHE A 291 -6.70 -0.32 17.52
CA PHE A 291 -7.72 -0.94 18.36
C PHE A 291 -7.26 -0.95 19.81
N ARG A 292 -8.23 -0.99 20.73
CA ARG A 292 -8.03 -1.23 22.15
C ARG A 292 -8.87 -2.40 22.58
N LEU A 293 -8.31 -3.34 23.31
CA LEU A 293 -9.02 -4.48 23.90
C LEU A 293 -9.30 -4.18 25.37
N ASN A 294 -10.56 -4.27 25.76
CA ASN A 294 -11.02 -4.07 27.13
C ASN A 294 -11.33 -5.41 27.82
N PRO A 295 -11.14 -5.55 29.14
CA PRO A 295 -10.67 -4.53 30.07
C PRO A 295 -9.15 -4.39 30.18
N GLU A 296 -8.37 -5.19 29.41
CA GLU A 296 -6.91 -5.26 29.52
C GLU A 296 -6.20 -3.97 29.09
N GLU A 297 -6.91 -3.07 28.41
CA GLU A 297 -6.38 -1.82 27.83
C GLU A 297 -5.16 -2.04 26.92
N THR A 298 -5.08 -3.21 26.29
CA THR A 298 -4.03 -3.53 25.33
C THR A 298 -4.36 -2.93 23.97
N TYR A 299 -3.41 -2.20 23.40
CA TYR A 299 -3.55 -1.58 22.09
C TYR A 299 -3.02 -2.50 21.01
N TYR A 300 -3.68 -2.50 19.87
CA TYR A 300 -3.31 -3.24 18.67
C TYR A 300 -3.24 -2.29 17.49
N TYR A 301 -2.23 -2.45 16.66
CA TYR A 301 -2.05 -1.66 15.45
C TYR A 301 -1.72 -2.58 14.28
N LEU A 302 -2.51 -2.50 13.21
CA LEU A 302 -2.24 -3.19 11.96
C LEU A 302 -1.39 -2.30 11.07
N VAL A 303 -0.18 -2.72 10.78
CA VAL A 303 0.77 -2.01 9.93
C VAL A 303 1.53 -2.99 9.05
N VAL A 304 1.59 -2.70 7.73
CA VAL A 304 2.33 -3.54 6.78
C VAL A 304 1.89 -5.02 6.82
N GLY A 305 0.59 -5.27 6.98
CA GLY A 305 0.03 -6.62 7.06
C GLY A 305 0.38 -7.37 8.36
N ARG A 306 0.96 -6.71 9.35
CA ARG A 306 1.37 -7.26 10.63
C ARG A 306 0.60 -6.60 11.76
N TRP A 307 0.20 -7.41 12.73
CA TRP A 307 -0.37 -6.90 13.95
C TRP A 307 0.73 -6.66 14.98
N LEU A 308 0.72 -5.48 15.55
CA LEU A 308 1.54 -5.13 16.70
C LEU A 308 0.64 -4.95 17.90
N SER A 309 1.13 -5.27 19.10
CA SER A 309 0.44 -4.98 20.37
C SER A 309 1.33 -4.20 21.31
N ALA A 310 0.72 -3.38 22.17
CA ALA A 310 1.40 -2.59 23.18
C ALA A 310 0.49 -2.32 24.39
N PRO A 311 1.08 -2.12 25.60
CA PRO A 311 0.32 -1.72 26.78
C PRO A 311 -0.11 -0.24 26.75
N SER A 312 0.43 0.54 25.81
CA SER A 312 0.04 1.94 25.60
C SER A 312 0.27 2.34 24.14
N LEU A 313 -0.35 3.41 23.67
CA LEU A 313 -0.12 3.96 22.34
C LEU A 313 1.36 4.33 22.09
N LYS A 314 2.09 4.67 23.13
CA LYS A 314 3.53 4.99 23.04
C LYS A 314 4.42 3.76 23.05
N GLY A 315 3.86 2.56 23.18
CA GLY A 315 4.60 1.30 23.22
C GLY A 315 5.00 0.85 24.63
N PRO A 316 5.95 -0.05 24.74
CA PRO A 316 6.68 -0.68 23.62
C PRO A 316 5.77 -1.59 22.77
N TRP A 317 5.96 -1.53 21.45
CA TRP A 317 5.21 -2.35 20.50
C TRP A 317 5.93 -3.67 20.20
N SER A 318 5.20 -4.77 20.16
CA SER A 318 5.70 -6.11 19.83
C SER A 318 4.80 -6.79 18.81
N ASP A 319 5.35 -7.76 18.06
CA ASP A 319 4.56 -8.54 17.10
C ASP A 319 3.47 -9.35 17.80
N ALA A 320 2.25 -9.24 17.31
CA ALA A 320 1.07 -9.95 17.81
C ALA A 320 0.33 -10.71 16.71
N THR A 321 0.90 -10.81 15.51
CA THR A 321 0.21 -11.40 14.34
C THR A 321 -0.26 -12.84 14.60
N SER A 322 0.57 -13.64 15.28
CA SER A 322 0.23 -15.04 15.61
C SER A 322 -0.52 -15.21 16.93
N SER A 323 -0.71 -14.14 17.71
CA SER A 323 -1.30 -14.18 19.05
C SER A 323 -2.47 -13.20 19.20
N LEU A 324 -3.14 -12.88 18.10
CA LEU A 324 -4.31 -12.01 18.12
C LEU A 324 -5.43 -12.64 18.97
N PRO A 325 -6.11 -11.86 19.82
CA PRO A 325 -7.33 -12.30 20.49
C PRO A 325 -8.41 -12.72 19.50
N THR A 326 -9.22 -13.71 19.89
CA THR A 326 -10.34 -14.20 19.07
C THR A 326 -11.38 -13.11 18.77
N ASP A 327 -11.43 -12.06 19.59
CA ASP A 327 -12.28 -10.89 19.35
C ASP A 327 -12.07 -10.30 17.95
N PHE A 328 -10.85 -10.37 17.39
CA PHE A 328 -10.57 -9.84 16.04
C PHE A 328 -11.27 -10.63 14.95
N SER A 329 -11.42 -11.95 15.09
CA SER A 329 -12.18 -12.77 14.12
C SER A 329 -13.68 -12.59 14.25
N ASN A 330 -14.16 -12.02 15.35
CA ASN A 330 -15.57 -11.72 15.59
C ASN A 330 -15.99 -10.32 15.12
N ILE A 331 -15.08 -9.53 14.54
CA ILE A 331 -15.42 -8.22 13.96
C ILE A 331 -16.43 -8.42 12.83
N PRO A 332 -17.58 -7.73 12.84
CA PRO A 332 -18.55 -7.84 11.75
C PRO A 332 -17.94 -7.37 10.43
N PRO A 333 -18.02 -8.16 9.34
CA PRO A 333 -17.41 -7.82 8.05
C PRO A 333 -17.93 -6.51 7.42
N ASP A 334 -19.18 -6.18 7.68
CA ASP A 334 -19.88 -4.98 7.21
C ASP A 334 -19.65 -3.74 8.08
N SER A 335 -18.92 -3.90 9.21
CA SER A 335 -18.59 -2.79 10.08
C SER A 335 -17.45 -1.93 9.51
N ALA A 336 -17.32 -0.70 10.03
CA ALA A 336 -16.20 0.17 9.73
C ALA A 336 -14.81 -0.42 10.06
N ALA A 337 -14.76 -1.50 10.84
CA ALA A 337 -13.55 -2.25 11.16
C ALA A 337 -13.36 -3.50 10.28
N GLY A 338 -14.36 -3.90 9.49
CA GLY A 338 -14.37 -5.16 8.73
C GLY A 338 -13.18 -5.35 7.78
N ALA A 339 -12.67 -4.26 7.22
CA ALA A 339 -11.53 -4.29 6.32
C ALA A 339 -10.27 -4.94 6.93
N VAL A 340 -10.09 -4.91 8.26
CA VAL A 340 -8.91 -5.50 8.89
C VAL A 340 -8.96 -7.03 8.94
N LEU A 341 -10.15 -7.63 8.71
CA LEU A 341 -10.32 -9.09 8.68
C LEU A 341 -9.40 -9.76 7.65
N ALA A 342 -9.09 -9.07 6.56
CA ALA A 342 -8.11 -9.52 5.56
C ALA A 342 -6.70 -9.77 6.13
N ALA A 343 -6.40 -9.22 7.30
CA ALA A 343 -5.14 -9.43 8.01
C ALA A 343 -5.31 -10.22 9.33
N VAL A 344 -6.50 -10.75 9.61
CA VAL A 344 -6.76 -11.55 10.81
C VAL A 344 -6.65 -13.03 10.43
N PRO A 345 -5.64 -13.77 10.96
CA PRO A 345 -5.43 -15.17 10.60
C PRO A 345 -6.66 -16.04 10.88
N GLY A 346 -7.01 -16.90 9.93
CA GLY A 346 -8.13 -17.85 10.06
C GLY A 346 -9.50 -17.29 9.67
N THR A 347 -9.59 -16.07 9.19
CA THR A 347 -10.82 -15.51 8.60
C THR A 347 -10.88 -15.78 7.09
N THR A 348 -12.09 -15.91 6.54
CA THR A 348 -12.31 -16.05 5.09
C THR A 348 -11.70 -14.88 4.31
N GLN A 349 -11.77 -13.66 4.86
CA GLN A 349 -11.20 -12.46 4.25
C GLN A 349 -9.67 -12.52 4.16
N ALA A 350 -8.99 -13.10 5.16
CA ALA A 350 -7.54 -13.30 5.11
C ALA A 350 -7.14 -14.36 4.08
N GLU A 351 -7.95 -15.38 3.91
CA GLU A 351 -7.76 -16.42 2.90
C GLU A 351 -7.98 -15.86 1.48
N ASP A 352 -9.02 -15.06 1.28
CA ASP A 352 -9.26 -14.35 0.02
C ASP A 352 -8.13 -13.37 -0.31
N ALA A 353 -7.63 -12.63 0.69
CA ALA A 353 -6.49 -11.75 0.51
C ALA A 353 -5.21 -12.50 0.11
N ALA A 354 -4.99 -13.69 0.68
CA ALA A 354 -3.89 -14.56 0.27
C ALA A 354 -4.01 -15.01 -1.18
N LEU A 355 -5.22 -15.38 -1.64
CA LEU A 355 -5.47 -15.70 -3.05
C LEU A 355 -5.20 -14.50 -3.97
N LEU A 356 -5.62 -13.30 -3.57
CA LEU A 356 -5.38 -12.07 -4.33
C LEU A 356 -3.89 -11.74 -4.49
N SER A 357 -3.06 -12.17 -3.54
CA SER A 357 -1.60 -12.00 -3.65
C SER A 357 -0.99 -12.78 -4.82
N LEU A 358 -1.68 -13.78 -5.35
CA LEU A 358 -1.28 -14.57 -6.53
C LEU A 358 -1.54 -13.83 -7.86
N VAL A 359 -2.35 -12.77 -7.84
CA VAL A 359 -2.61 -11.97 -9.04
C VAL A 359 -1.34 -11.20 -9.40
N PRO A 360 -0.80 -11.35 -10.62
CA PRO A 360 0.38 -10.62 -11.03
C PRO A 360 0.17 -9.12 -10.92
N LYS A 361 1.06 -8.45 -10.22
CA LYS A 361 1.03 -7.01 -10.05
C LYS A 361 1.33 -6.32 -11.38
N LYS A 362 0.67 -5.17 -11.63
CA LYS A 362 1.06 -4.32 -12.75
C LYS A 362 2.50 -3.86 -12.53
N PRO A 363 3.35 -3.83 -13.57
CA PRO A 363 4.70 -3.31 -13.45
C PRO A 363 4.66 -1.86 -12.97
N ALA A 364 5.69 -1.48 -12.21
CA ALA A 364 5.87 -0.10 -11.75
C ALA A 364 5.79 0.89 -12.91
N LEU A 365 5.14 2.04 -12.69
CA LEU A 365 5.01 3.07 -13.72
C LEU A 365 6.38 3.65 -14.05
N SER A 366 6.71 3.71 -15.34
CA SER A 366 7.86 4.49 -15.78
C SER A 366 7.50 5.98 -15.73
N ALA A 367 8.40 6.81 -15.19
CA ALA A 367 8.23 8.26 -15.15
C ALA A 367 7.91 8.88 -16.52
N ARG A 368 8.39 8.27 -17.62
CA ARG A 368 8.09 8.68 -19.00
C ARG A 368 6.62 8.48 -19.40
N GLN A 369 5.90 7.60 -18.70
CA GLN A 369 4.48 7.29 -18.95
C GLN A 369 3.55 8.09 -18.05
N VAL A 370 4.11 8.90 -17.15
CA VAL A 370 3.35 9.69 -16.20
C VAL A 370 2.99 11.05 -16.82
N SER A 371 1.70 11.31 -16.90
CA SER A 371 1.14 12.61 -17.28
C SER A 371 -0.03 12.94 -16.34
N VAL A 372 -0.17 14.20 -15.99
CA VAL A 372 -1.28 14.72 -15.16
C VAL A 372 -2.19 15.57 -16.03
N THR A 373 -3.48 15.25 -16.01
CA THR A 373 -4.50 16.00 -16.72
C THR A 373 -5.23 16.92 -15.74
N TYR A 374 -5.35 18.20 -16.12
CA TYR A 374 -6.08 19.22 -15.36
C TYR A 374 -7.31 19.70 -16.13
N VAL A 375 -8.38 19.98 -15.42
CA VAL A 375 -9.52 20.68 -16.00
C VAL A 375 -9.16 22.19 -16.09
N GLY A 376 -8.69 22.62 -17.24
CA GLY A 376 -8.21 23.99 -17.47
C GLY A 376 -6.77 24.22 -16.98
N THR A 377 -6.50 25.41 -16.47
CA THR A 377 -5.21 25.77 -15.87
C THR A 377 -5.07 25.12 -14.50
N PRO A 378 -3.90 24.55 -14.15
CA PRO A 378 -3.69 23.95 -12.82
C PRO A 378 -4.02 24.92 -11.69
N GLN A 379 -4.87 24.50 -10.77
CA GLN A 379 -5.31 25.27 -9.61
C GLN A 379 -4.88 24.55 -8.33
N PHE A 380 -4.41 25.34 -7.35
CA PHE A 380 -3.89 24.82 -6.10
C PHE A 380 -4.55 25.50 -4.90
N ALA A 381 -4.88 24.74 -3.88
CA ALA A 381 -5.34 25.21 -2.59
C ALA A 381 -4.32 24.86 -1.49
N SER A 382 -4.27 25.67 -0.45
CA SER A 382 -3.39 25.41 0.69
C SER A 382 -3.88 24.23 1.51
N VAL A 383 -2.94 23.41 1.98
CA VAL A 383 -3.20 22.41 3.02
C VAL A 383 -3.16 23.11 4.36
N GLU A 384 -4.27 23.08 5.09
CA GLU A 384 -4.41 23.79 6.37
C GLU A 384 -3.30 23.42 7.36
N GLY A 385 -2.77 24.41 8.06
CA GLY A 385 -1.68 24.23 9.03
C GLY A 385 -0.31 23.92 8.46
N THR A 386 -0.13 23.94 7.12
CA THR A 386 1.12 23.65 6.45
C THR A 386 1.49 24.72 5.41
N THR A 387 2.69 24.63 4.83
CA THR A 387 3.09 25.44 3.68
C THR A 387 2.88 24.74 2.34
N MET A 388 2.29 23.56 2.38
CA MET A 388 2.00 22.77 1.17
C MET A 388 0.72 23.25 0.50
N GLN A 389 0.66 23.01 -0.80
CA GLN A 389 -0.57 23.18 -1.58
C GLN A 389 -0.87 21.89 -2.31
N TYR A 390 -2.11 21.68 -2.64
CA TYR A 390 -2.58 20.52 -3.42
C TYR A 390 -3.40 20.97 -4.63
N ALA A 391 -3.33 20.20 -5.70
CA ALA A 391 -4.10 20.47 -6.91
C ALA A 391 -5.59 20.15 -6.69
N THR A 392 -6.48 21.10 -7.09
CA THR A 392 -7.92 21.00 -6.87
C THR A 392 -8.72 20.60 -8.10
N ASN A 393 -8.12 20.72 -9.29
CA ASN A 393 -8.81 20.51 -10.58
C ASN A 393 -8.18 19.37 -11.41
N THR A 394 -7.75 18.34 -10.72
CA THR A 394 -7.27 17.08 -11.31
C THR A 394 -7.70 15.91 -10.40
N ALA A 395 -7.90 14.73 -10.99
CA ALA A 395 -8.12 13.50 -10.24
C ALA A 395 -6.83 12.98 -9.57
N ASP A 396 -5.67 13.45 -10.04
CA ASP A 396 -4.38 13.02 -9.51
C ASP A 396 -4.03 13.73 -8.20
N LYS A 397 -3.33 13.03 -7.32
CA LYS A 397 -2.85 13.57 -6.05
C LYS A 397 -1.53 14.32 -6.27
N VAL A 398 -1.63 15.58 -6.68
CA VAL A 398 -0.47 16.47 -6.91
C VAL A 398 -0.32 17.46 -5.77
N LEU A 399 0.86 17.48 -5.17
CA LEU A 399 1.25 18.41 -4.10
C LEU A 399 2.33 19.38 -4.61
N LEU A 400 2.27 20.61 -4.16
CA LEU A 400 3.36 21.61 -4.31
C LEU A 400 4.01 21.79 -2.94
N ILE A 401 5.29 21.42 -2.85
CA ILE A 401 6.09 21.41 -1.63
C ILE A 401 7.42 22.09 -1.91
N GLY A 402 7.69 23.23 -1.27
CA GLY A 402 8.96 23.92 -1.45
C GLY A 402 9.30 24.33 -2.89
N GLY A 403 8.30 24.56 -3.73
CA GLY A 403 8.48 24.90 -5.14
C GLY A 403 8.66 23.71 -6.09
N VAL A 404 8.57 22.49 -5.58
CA VAL A 404 8.62 21.22 -6.36
C VAL A 404 7.24 20.58 -6.35
N TYR A 405 6.80 20.10 -7.50
CA TYR A 405 5.55 19.35 -7.62
C TYR A 405 5.82 17.86 -7.38
N TYR A 406 5.00 17.27 -6.53
CA TYR A 406 5.04 15.83 -6.21
C TYR A 406 3.72 15.20 -6.61
N LEU A 407 3.79 14.06 -7.26
CA LEU A 407 2.65 13.24 -7.64
C LEU A 407 2.75 11.89 -6.95
N SER A 408 1.72 11.52 -6.21
CA SER A 408 1.52 10.16 -5.74
C SER A 408 0.59 9.42 -6.71
N ARG A 409 1.05 8.31 -7.28
CA ARG A 409 0.23 7.46 -8.17
C ARG A 409 0.64 6.01 -8.03
N ARG A 410 -0.31 5.13 -7.74
CA ARG A 410 -0.11 3.69 -7.53
C ARG A 410 1.03 3.39 -6.53
N GLY A 411 1.07 4.15 -5.45
CA GLY A 411 2.09 4.02 -4.43
C GLY A 411 3.50 4.44 -4.82
N GLN A 412 3.69 4.97 -6.01
CA GLN A 412 4.96 5.56 -6.44
C GLN A 412 4.90 7.07 -6.35
N TRP A 413 6.05 7.65 -6.00
CA TRP A 413 6.21 9.08 -5.97
C TRP A 413 7.02 9.56 -7.17
N PHE A 414 6.52 10.63 -7.77
CA PHE A 414 7.17 11.34 -8.85
C PHE A 414 7.35 12.80 -8.47
N MET A 415 8.36 13.45 -9.03
CA MET A 415 8.59 14.86 -8.82
C MET A 415 8.83 15.58 -10.15
N ALA A 416 8.46 16.87 -10.21
CA ALA A 416 8.59 17.70 -11.40
C ALA A 416 8.80 19.17 -11.04
N PRO A 417 9.44 19.94 -11.94
CA PRO A 417 9.57 21.39 -11.79
C PRO A 417 8.28 22.16 -12.16
N SER A 418 7.30 21.47 -12.80
CA SER A 418 6.02 22.09 -13.17
C SER A 418 4.86 21.11 -12.89
N PRO A 419 3.62 21.60 -12.74
CA PRO A 419 2.47 20.76 -12.42
C PRO A 419 2.10 19.76 -13.52
N ARG A 420 2.59 19.97 -14.75
CA ARG A 420 2.37 19.07 -15.89
C ARG A 420 3.58 18.20 -16.21
N GLY A 421 4.65 18.28 -15.45
CA GLY A 421 5.90 17.57 -15.69
C GLY A 421 6.98 18.45 -16.35
N PRO A 422 8.05 17.86 -16.93
CA PRO A 422 8.27 16.42 -17.02
C PRO A 422 8.48 15.76 -15.66
N TRP A 423 7.88 14.58 -15.47
CA TRP A 423 7.95 13.84 -14.22
C TRP A 423 9.20 12.96 -14.17
N THR A 424 9.81 12.88 -13.01
CA THR A 424 10.90 11.96 -12.69
C THR A 424 10.54 11.18 -11.44
N THR A 425 11.04 9.96 -11.31
CA THR A 425 10.80 9.15 -10.11
C THR A 425 11.42 9.84 -8.90
N ALA A 426 10.62 10.08 -7.88
CA ALA A 426 11.11 10.57 -6.60
C ALA A 426 11.72 9.42 -5.78
N PRO A 427 12.73 9.67 -4.94
CA PRO A 427 13.35 8.63 -4.09
C PRO A 427 12.41 8.10 -3.00
N GLY A 428 11.26 8.74 -2.80
CA GLY A 428 10.24 8.38 -1.82
C GLY A 428 9.27 9.52 -1.59
N ALA A 429 8.34 9.32 -0.69
CA ALA A 429 7.44 10.37 -0.24
C ALA A 429 8.21 11.48 0.46
N PRO A 430 7.90 12.77 0.21
CA PRO A 430 8.44 13.86 1.00
C PRO A 430 8.00 13.72 2.47
N GLU A 431 8.94 13.73 3.41
CA GLU A 431 8.62 13.51 4.84
C GLU A 431 7.64 14.55 5.41
N VAL A 432 7.59 15.73 4.81
CA VAL A 432 6.68 16.81 5.22
C VAL A 432 5.19 16.46 5.02
N ILE A 433 4.84 15.46 4.18
CA ILE A 433 3.44 15.04 4.01
C ILE A 433 2.79 14.58 5.31
N TYR A 434 3.56 14.09 6.27
CA TYR A 434 3.01 13.66 7.57
C TYR A 434 2.53 14.82 8.45
N THR A 435 2.77 16.07 8.04
CA THR A 435 2.14 17.25 8.66
C THR A 435 0.75 17.57 8.12
N ILE A 436 0.29 16.83 7.10
CA ILE A 436 -1.06 16.98 6.54
C ILE A 436 -2.09 16.54 7.59
N PRO A 437 -3.05 17.39 7.97
CA PRO A 437 -4.05 17.00 8.95
C PRO A 437 -5.02 15.96 8.41
N PRO A 438 -5.57 15.07 9.26
CA PRO A 438 -6.50 14.01 8.82
C PRO A 438 -7.77 14.53 8.13
N SER A 439 -8.18 15.76 8.42
CA SER A 439 -9.32 16.44 7.78
C SER A 439 -9.04 16.89 6.34
N SER A 440 -7.78 16.86 5.88
CA SER A 440 -7.40 17.33 4.55
C SER A 440 -7.89 16.38 3.45
N PRO A 441 -8.41 16.90 2.31
CA PRO A 441 -8.80 16.08 1.16
C PRO A 441 -7.66 15.24 0.57
N VAL A 442 -6.41 15.66 0.80
CA VAL A 442 -5.23 14.94 0.32
C VAL A 442 -4.51 14.13 1.38
N TYR A 443 -5.13 13.94 2.55
CA TYR A 443 -4.53 13.16 3.64
C TYR A 443 -4.13 11.74 3.21
N THR A 444 -4.86 11.15 2.26
CA THR A 444 -4.59 9.81 1.72
C THR A 444 -3.18 9.65 1.14
N VAL A 445 -2.51 10.73 0.71
CA VAL A 445 -1.12 10.64 0.24
C VAL A 445 -0.12 10.25 1.35
N THR A 446 -0.49 10.42 2.62
CA THR A 446 0.34 9.99 3.77
C THR A 446 0.44 8.46 3.84
N TYR A 447 -0.51 7.74 3.24
CA TYR A 447 -0.48 6.28 3.13
C TYR A 447 0.36 5.79 1.96
N ALA A 448 0.55 6.61 0.95
CA ALA A 448 1.31 6.30 -0.25
C ALA A 448 2.84 6.39 -0.03
N SER A 449 3.31 6.52 1.21
CA SER A 449 4.73 6.60 1.53
C SER A 449 5.36 5.21 1.62
N CYS A 450 5.35 4.47 0.54
CA CYS A 450 5.96 3.16 0.45
C CYS A 450 7.41 3.25 -0.02
N GLY A 451 8.24 3.68 0.86
CA GLY A 451 9.66 3.40 0.77
C GLY A 451 10.00 2.38 1.86
N TYR A 452 10.13 1.11 1.50
CA TYR A 452 10.39 -0.03 2.39
C TYR A 452 9.18 -0.52 3.21
N GLY A 453 8.51 -1.52 2.67
CA GLY A 453 7.51 -2.32 3.34
C GLY A 453 6.09 -1.82 3.11
N GLY A 454 5.30 -2.63 2.43
CA GLY A 454 3.93 -2.33 2.02
C GLY A 454 3.04 -1.81 3.15
N TYR A 455 2.17 -0.89 2.82
CA TYR A 455 1.14 -0.37 3.71
C TYR A 455 -0.19 -1.07 3.43
N VAL A 456 -0.89 -1.42 4.49
CA VAL A 456 -2.31 -1.75 4.41
C VAL A 456 -3.07 -0.46 4.51
N GLY A 457 -3.54 0.06 3.40
CA GLY A 457 -4.54 1.13 3.39
C GLY A 457 -5.88 0.58 3.87
N TYR A 458 -6.70 1.45 4.45
CA TYR A 458 -8.07 1.15 4.79
C TYR A 458 -8.83 0.69 3.54
N GLY A 459 -9.23 -0.57 3.49
CA GLY A 459 -10.01 -1.11 2.37
C GLY A 459 -9.37 -2.24 1.58
N GLY A 460 -8.24 -2.78 1.97
CA GLY A 460 -7.69 -3.95 1.28
C GLY A 460 -6.27 -4.27 1.70
N PHE A 461 -6.05 -5.53 1.90
CA PHE A 461 -4.70 -6.09 2.01
C PHE A 461 -4.06 -6.11 0.63
N TRP A 462 -2.99 -5.36 0.43
CA TRP A 462 -2.18 -5.44 -0.78
C TRP A 462 -0.76 -5.81 -0.41
N GLY A 463 -0.43 -6.99 -0.84
CA GLY A 463 0.89 -7.56 -0.60
C GLY A 463 1.99 -6.73 -1.20
N TYR A 464 2.97 -6.67 -0.49
CA TYR A 464 4.42 -6.61 -0.56
C TYR A 464 5.14 -5.67 -1.55
N ASP A 465 4.57 -5.12 -2.62
CA ASP A 465 5.29 -4.18 -3.51
C ASP A 465 4.40 -3.11 -4.15
N GLY A 466 3.22 -2.88 -3.65
CA GLY A 466 2.30 -1.98 -4.32
C GLY A 466 1.52 -1.14 -3.33
N CYS A 467 1.92 0.08 -3.17
CA CYS A 467 1.00 1.11 -2.86
C CYS A 467 0.13 1.30 -4.10
N GLU A 468 -0.94 0.55 -4.23
CA GLU A 468 -1.99 0.92 -5.17
C GLU A 468 -2.85 1.97 -4.48
N GLU A 469 -2.81 3.18 -4.99
CA GLU A 469 -3.80 4.19 -4.72
C GLU A 469 -5.15 3.65 -5.21
N TYR A 470 -6.12 3.56 -4.30
CA TYR A 470 -7.51 3.40 -4.70
C TYR A 470 -7.87 4.58 -5.59
N GLU A 471 -8.11 4.35 -6.86
CA GLU A 471 -8.96 5.23 -7.61
C GLU A 471 -10.35 5.10 -6.99
N GLU A 472 -10.75 6.09 -6.17
CA GLU A 472 -12.15 6.30 -5.88
C GLU A 472 -12.88 6.36 -7.22
N PHE A 473 -13.68 5.35 -7.50
CA PHE A 473 -14.64 5.41 -8.56
C PHE A 473 -15.64 6.52 -8.19
N SER A 474 -15.33 7.75 -8.60
CA SER A 474 -16.34 8.79 -8.64
C SER A 474 -17.38 8.33 -9.66
N THR A 475 -18.49 7.86 -9.16
CA THR A 475 -19.74 7.74 -9.92
C THR A 475 -20.12 9.14 -10.42
N ASN A 476 -19.94 9.38 -11.72
CA ASN A 476 -20.79 10.27 -12.49
C ASN A 476 -21.84 9.43 -13.19
#